data_66a587362a2b78a862c9fa4be73d9a02
#
_entry.id   66a587362a2b78a862c9fa4be73d9a02
#
_cell.length_a   1.000
_cell.length_b   1.000
_cell.length_c   1.000
_cell.angle_alpha   90.00
_cell.angle_beta   90.00
_cell.angle_gamma   90.00
#
_symmetry.space_group_name_H-M   'P 1'
#
loop_
_entity.id
_entity.type
_entity.pdbx_description
1 polymer ?
#
loop_
_entity_poly.entity_id
_entity_poly.type
_entity_poly.pdbx_seq_one_letter_code
_entity_poly.pdbx_strand_id
1 'polypeptide(L)'
;DFYYFISKPFWPGPFQKEIIIKSSDQESLIKLNLLKKDNLRLRKILSLQASSNSDNISAAVISRKTGSWWRQIILNKGSKDGVGIGSTVLGPGGLLGIVNSTSVFTSSVKLLTSPESKVAVWLDRIGINGLLIGSGDDYPTLIIYSKDADIKVGDFVSSSPASTLLPPNIPIGIIKSVDEPIKAKKTAKILLLAKPQVIDWVQILKVKI
;
A
#
# COMPACT_ATOMS: atom_id res chain seq x y z
N ASP A 1 -24.41 -35.27 -35.78
CA ASP A 1 -23.73 -35.98 -34.67
C ASP A 1 -22.33 -36.49 -35.02
N PHE A 2 -21.96 -36.61 -36.30
CA PHE A 2 -20.67 -37.10 -36.76
C PHE A 2 -19.53 -36.03 -36.61
N TYR A 3 -19.86 -34.76 -36.71
CA TYR A 3 -18.92 -33.65 -36.51
C TYR A 3 -18.46 -33.46 -35.05
N TYR A 4 -19.29 -33.88 -34.10
CA TYR A 4 -18.97 -33.75 -32.67
C TYR A 4 -17.87 -34.74 -32.21
N PHE A 5 -17.71 -35.85 -32.92
CA PHE A 5 -16.75 -36.89 -32.57
C PHE A 5 -15.34 -36.62 -33.14
N ILE A 6 -15.23 -35.84 -34.21
CA ILE A 6 -13.94 -35.52 -34.88
C ILE A 6 -13.26 -34.29 -34.28
N SER A 7 -14.03 -33.38 -33.63
CA SER A 7 -13.48 -32.14 -33.06
C SER A 7 -12.96 -32.27 -31.62
N LYS A 8 -13.23 -33.39 -30.92
CA LYS A 8 -12.76 -33.62 -29.55
C LYS A 8 -11.22 -33.62 -29.37
N PRO A 9 -10.38 -34.09 -30.30
CA PRO A 9 -8.92 -34.06 -30.11
C PRO A 9 -8.30 -32.67 -30.27
N PHE A 10 -9.04 -31.66 -30.76
CA PHE A 10 -8.51 -30.27 -30.96
C PHE A 10 -8.86 -29.28 -29.87
N TRP A 11 -9.60 -29.68 -28.84
CA TRP A 11 -9.86 -28.80 -27.70
C TRP A 11 -8.73 -28.97 -26.66
N PRO A 12 -8.08 -27.84 -26.25
CA PRO A 12 -7.05 -27.92 -25.23
C PRO A 12 -7.63 -28.49 -23.93
N GLY A 13 -7.19 -29.69 -23.60
CA GLY A 13 -7.61 -30.38 -22.39
C GLY A 13 -7.19 -29.61 -21.12
N PRO A 14 -7.70 -29.96 -19.94
CA PRO A 14 -7.39 -29.31 -18.67
C PRO A 14 -5.87 -29.19 -18.42
N PHE A 15 -5.10 -30.13 -18.93
CA PHE A 15 -3.64 -30.18 -18.83
C PHE A 15 -2.93 -29.00 -19.56
N GLN A 16 -3.45 -28.58 -20.72
CA GLN A 16 -2.87 -27.43 -21.44
C GLN A 16 -3.19 -26.12 -20.76
N LYS A 17 -4.35 -25.97 -20.12
CA LYS A 17 -4.71 -24.78 -19.34
C LYS A 17 -3.81 -24.63 -18.11
N GLU A 18 -3.51 -25.72 -17.40
CA GLU A 18 -2.57 -25.71 -16.27
C GLU A 18 -1.15 -25.32 -16.69
N ILE A 19 -0.67 -25.82 -17.82
CA ILE A 19 0.66 -25.47 -18.35
C ILE A 19 0.71 -23.99 -18.71
N ILE A 20 -0.32 -23.44 -19.33
CA ILE A 20 -0.39 -22.01 -19.73
C ILE A 20 -0.43 -21.11 -18.48
N ILE A 21 -1.21 -21.46 -17.45
CA ILE A 21 -1.26 -20.72 -16.19
C ILE A 21 0.11 -20.76 -15.50
N LYS A 22 0.72 -21.91 -15.40
CA LYS A 22 2.02 -22.10 -14.76
C LYS A 22 3.15 -21.38 -15.49
N SER A 23 3.12 -21.33 -16.83
CA SER A 23 4.09 -20.57 -17.64
C SER A 23 3.90 -19.06 -17.49
N SER A 24 2.67 -18.57 -17.43
CA SER A 24 2.34 -17.15 -17.17
C SER A 24 2.82 -16.69 -15.79
N ASP A 25 2.67 -17.54 -14.76
CA ASP A 25 3.15 -17.25 -13.42
C ASP A 25 4.69 -17.20 -13.37
N GLN A 26 5.37 -18.13 -14.06
CA GLN A 26 6.82 -18.13 -14.16
C GLN A 26 7.34 -16.90 -14.92
N GLU A 27 6.71 -16.51 -16.02
CA GLU A 27 7.07 -15.32 -16.77
C GLU A 27 6.92 -14.06 -15.91
N SER A 28 5.84 -13.95 -15.16
CA SER A 28 5.59 -12.87 -14.21
C SER A 28 6.66 -12.78 -13.13
N LEU A 29 7.08 -13.92 -12.56
CA LEU A 29 8.15 -13.99 -11.57
C LEU A 29 9.51 -13.59 -12.14
N ILE A 30 9.83 -14.01 -13.37
CA ILE A 30 11.07 -13.63 -14.06
C ILE A 30 11.07 -12.12 -14.31
N LYS A 31 9.97 -11.56 -14.83
CA LYS A 31 9.83 -10.12 -15.08
C LYS A 31 9.98 -9.31 -13.79
N LEU A 32 9.38 -9.77 -12.70
CA LEU A 32 9.49 -9.14 -11.39
C LEU A 32 10.95 -9.14 -10.88
N ASN A 33 11.66 -10.25 -11.06
CA ASN A 33 13.07 -10.34 -10.69
C ASN A 33 13.96 -9.43 -11.55
N LEU A 34 13.70 -9.31 -12.85
CA LEU A 34 14.40 -8.41 -13.74
C LEU A 34 14.18 -6.96 -13.32
N LEU A 35 12.93 -6.55 -13.08
CA LEU A 35 12.60 -5.20 -12.62
C LEU A 35 13.25 -4.86 -11.28
N LYS A 36 13.32 -5.82 -10.35
CA LYS A 36 14.05 -5.63 -9.09
C LYS A 36 15.55 -5.41 -9.32
N LYS A 37 16.18 -6.20 -10.19
CA LYS A 37 17.60 -6.04 -10.53
C LYS A 37 17.87 -4.68 -11.18
N ASP A 38 17.03 -4.25 -12.11
CA ASP A 38 17.18 -2.95 -12.78
C ASP A 38 16.98 -1.80 -11.79
N ASN A 39 15.99 -1.89 -10.89
CA ASN A 39 15.80 -0.88 -9.85
C ASN A 39 17.02 -0.77 -8.92
N LEU A 40 17.60 -1.90 -8.49
CA LEU A 40 18.83 -1.92 -7.70
C LEU A 40 20.01 -1.32 -8.46
N ARG A 41 20.14 -1.62 -9.75
CA ARG A 41 21.17 -1.06 -10.62
C ARG A 41 21.03 0.45 -10.75
N LEU A 42 19.82 0.95 -11.01
CA LEU A 42 19.52 2.37 -11.13
C LEU A 42 19.80 3.11 -9.82
N ARG A 43 19.40 2.56 -8.68
CA ARG A 43 19.71 3.12 -7.35
C ARG A 43 21.22 3.20 -7.10
N LYS A 44 21.99 2.18 -7.51
CA LYS A 44 23.44 2.17 -7.39
C LYS A 44 24.08 3.25 -8.26
N ILE A 45 23.61 3.46 -9.49
CA ILE A 45 24.10 4.51 -10.41
C ILE A 45 23.81 5.90 -9.81
N LEU A 46 22.65 6.09 -9.18
CA LEU A 46 22.23 7.34 -8.54
C LEU A 46 22.84 7.52 -7.15
N SER A 47 23.75 6.65 -6.72
CA SER A 47 24.31 6.63 -5.36
C SER A 47 23.26 6.59 -4.24
N LEU A 48 22.05 6.13 -4.55
CA LEU A 48 20.99 5.95 -3.59
C LEU A 48 21.20 4.62 -2.87
N GLN A 49 21.45 4.67 -1.56
CA GLN A 49 21.50 3.46 -0.75
C GLN A 49 20.16 2.74 -0.82
N ALA A 50 20.21 1.48 -1.22
CA ALA A 50 19.05 0.62 -1.09
C ALA A 50 18.69 0.54 0.40
N SER A 51 17.47 0.92 0.75
CA SER A 51 16.92 0.63 2.07
C SER A 51 16.84 -0.91 2.16
N SER A 52 17.93 -1.53 2.60
CA SER A 52 17.93 -2.98 2.80
C SER A 52 16.95 -3.32 3.91
N ASN A 53 16.07 -4.26 3.63
CA ASN A 53 14.97 -4.75 4.48
C ASN A 53 15.39 -5.40 5.81
N SER A 54 16.59 -5.16 6.30
CA SER A 54 17.14 -5.82 7.48
C SER A 54 16.57 -5.31 8.82
N ASP A 55 15.83 -4.20 8.81
CA ASP A 55 15.32 -3.57 10.03
C ASP A 55 13.81 -3.66 10.25
N ASN A 56 13.12 -4.53 9.54
CA ASN A 56 11.68 -4.70 9.70
C ASN A 56 11.36 -5.54 10.95
N ILE A 57 10.47 -5.02 11.79
CA ILE A 57 9.99 -5.71 12.98
C ILE A 57 8.62 -6.30 12.67
N SER A 58 8.48 -7.62 12.78
CA SER A 58 7.17 -8.26 12.71
C SER A 58 6.45 -8.13 14.05
N ALA A 59 5.19 -7.69 14.03
CA ALA A 59 4.37 -7.48 15.22
C ALA A 59 2.96 -8.03 15.04
N ALA A 60 2.41 -8.61 16.12
CA ALA A 60 1.02 -9.04 16.15
C ALA A 60 0.11 -7.89 16.62
N VAL A 61 -1.07 -7.82 16.04
CA VAL A 61 -2.14 -6.91 16.47
C VAL A 61 -2.84 -7.51 17.68
N ILE A 62 -2.70 -6.88 18.84
CA ILE A 62 -3.29 -7.35 20.12
C ILE A 62 -4.59 -6.64 20.48
N SER A 63 -4.87 -5.49 19.89
CA SER A 63 -6.14 -4.77 20.09
C SER A 63 -6.48 -3.90 18.89
N ARG A 64 -7.77 -3.74 18.63
CA ARG A 64 -8.32 -2.91 17.53
C ARG A 64 -9.40 -1.98 18.07
N LYS A 65 -9.25 -0.69 17.83
CA LYS A 65 -10.28 0.32 18.06
C LYS A 65 -10.73 0.88 16.72
N THR A 66 -11.55 0.11 15.99
CA THR A 66 -11.96 0.43 14.62
C THR A 66 -13.31 1.12 14.53
N GLY A 67 -14.11 1.13 15.58
CA GLY A 67 -15.51 1.59 15.59
C GLY A 67 -15.73 3.04 16.02
N SER A 68 -14.71 3.86 16.21
CA SER A 68 -14.84 5.21 16.75
C SER A 68 -13.80 6.14 16.14
N TRP A 69 -13.84 7.42 16.50
CA TRP A 69 -12.89 8.48 16.14
C TRP A 69 -11.42 8.09 16.22
N TRP A 70 -11.10 7.07 17.02
CA TRP A 70 -9.74 6.65 17.36
C TRP A 70 -9.15 5.58 16.45
N ARG A 71 -9.67 5.28 15.33
CA ARG A 71 -9.17 4.22 14.41
C ARG A 71 -7.69 3.90 14.62
N GLN A 72 -7.46 3.06 15.64
CA GLN A 72 -6.13 2.69 16.14
C GLN A 72 -6.04 1.18 16.32
N ILE A 73 -4.84 0.66 16.15
CA ILE A 73 -4.49 -0.71 16.56
C ILE A 73 -3.33 -0.68 17.54
N ILE A 74 -3.29 -1.67 18.44
CA ILE A 74 -2.19 -1.86 19.37
C ILE A 74 -1.40 -3.09 18.94
N LEU A 75 -0.07 -2.95 18.91
CA LEU A 75 0.87 -4.00 18.55
C LEU A 75 1.62 -4.50 19.79
N ASN A 76 2.04 -5.79 19.75
CA ASN A 76 2.83 -6.44 20.81
C ASN A 76 4.32 -6.13 20.74
N LYS A 77 4.71 -5.03 20.12
CA LYS A 77 6.09 -4.56 19.99
C LYS A 77 6.17 -3.11 20.39
N GLY A 78 7.19 -2.76 21.18
CA GLY A 78 7.38 -1.43 21.74
C GLY A 78 8.80 -0.91 21.61
N SER A 79 9.15 0.07 22.45
CA SER A 79 10.46 0.71 22.41
C SER A 79 11.62 -0.27 22.67
N LYS A 80 11.41 -1.30 23.49
CA LYS A 80 12.40 -2.38 23.73
C LYS A 80 12.74 -3.15 22.45
N ASP A 81 11.80 -3.26 21.52
CA ASP A 81 12.00 -3.91 20.23
C ASP A 81 12.55 -2.95 19.16
N GLY A 82 12.76 -1.68 19.49
CA GLY A 82 13.24 -0.64 18.59
C GLY A 82 12.11 0.05 17.79
N VAL A 83 10.86 -0.05 18.27
CA VAL A 83 9.73 0.69 17.67
C VAL A 83 9.72 2.11 18.21
N GLY A 84 9.84 3.09 17.34
CA GLY A 84 9.77 4.52 17.64
C GLY A 84 8.47 5.16 17.17
N ILE A 85 8.14 6.33 17.73
CA ILE A 85 7.06 7.18 17.22
C ILE A 85 7.43 7.61 15.80
N GLY A 86 6.45 7.61 14.89
CA GLY A 86 6.67 7.89 13.47
C GLY A 86 7.06 6.66 12.65
N SER A 87 7.31 5.49 13.26
CA SER A 87 7.56 4.26 12.51
C SER A 87 6.39 3.92 11.60
N THR A 88 6.72 3.53 10.37
CA THR A 88 5.74 3.16 9.35
C THR A 88 5.26 1.73 9.56
N VAL A 89 3.96 1.51 9.54
CA VAL A 89 3.37 0.17 9.71
C VAL A 89 2.73 -0.30 8.42
N LEU A 90 3.20 -1.46 7.96
CA LEU A 90 2.75 -2.12 6.73
C LEU A 90 1.90 -3.34 7.07
N GLY A 91 0.79 -3.48 6.39
CA GLY A 91 0.00 -4.70 6.34
C GLY A 91 0.14 -5.40 4.98
N PRO A 92 -0.49 -6.57 4.81
CA PRO A 92 -0.68 -7.16 3.49
C PRO A 92 -1.36 -6.15 2.56
N GLY A 93 -0.70 -5.87 1.44
CA GLY A 93 -1.20 -4.91 0.43
C GLY A 93 -0.60 -3.50 0.53
N GLY A 94 0.00 -3.06 1.64
CA GLY A 94 0.63 -1.75 1.70
C GLY A 94 0.57 -1.03 3.05
N LEU A 95 0.55 0.29 3.01
CA LEU A 95 0.56 1.14 4.18
C LEU A 95 -0.72 0.99 5.01
N LEU A 96 -0.56 0.69 6.29
CA LEU A 96 -1.65 0.58 7.25
C LEU A 96 -1.80 1.84 8.11
N GLY A 97 -0.69 2.39 8.55
CA GLY A 97 -0.66 3.56 9.43
C GLY A 97 0.74 3.92 9.91
N ILE A 98 0.78 4.77 10.93
CA ILE A 98 2.01 5.28 11.54
C ILE A 98 1.91 5.12 13.05
N VAL A 99 3.01 4.73 13.70
CA VAL A 99 3.09 4.65 15.17
C VAL A 99 2.94 6.06 15.76
N ASN A 100 1.92 6.27 16.57
CA ASN A 100 1.64 7.54 17.24
C ASN A 100 2.09 7.57 18.70
N SER A 101 2.20 6.42 19.35
CA SER A 101 2.76 6.30 20.69
C SER A 101 3.39 4.93 20.90
N THR A 102 4.37 4.86 21.81
CA THR A 102 5.05 3.61 22.15
C THR A 102 5.24 3.52 23.66
N SER A 103 5.05 2.32 24.18
CA SER A 103 5.40 1.89 25.52
C SER A 103 6.58 0.92 25.47
N VAL A 104 7.03 0.39 26.59
CA VAL A 104 8.17 -0.55 26.63
C VAL A 104 7.92 -1.78 25.75
N PHE A 105 6.71 -2.38 25.83
CA PHE A 105 6.37 -3.65 25.18
C PHE A 105 5.29 -3.53 24.10
N THR A 106 4.65 -2.38 23.97
CA THR A 106 3.54 -2.18 23.02
C THR A 106 3.68 -0.87 22.27
N SER A 107 3.05 -0.77 21.11
CA SER A 107 2.91 0.48 20.37
C SER A 107 1.49 0.65 19.85
N SER A 108 1.05 1.90 19.78
CA SER A 108 -0.22 2.29 19.20
C SER A 108 0.02 2.84 17.79
N VAL A 109 -0.79 2.40 16.85
CA VAL A 109 -0.70 2.79 15.45
C VAL A 109 -1.95 3.57 15.06
N LYS A 110 -1.78 4.78 14.59
CA LYS A 110 -2.82 5.58 13.96
C LYS A 110 -3.04 5.08 12.53
N LEU A 111 -4.24 4.60 12.23
CA LEU A 111 -4.61 4.10 10.91
C LEU A 111 -4.78 5.24 9.91
N LEU A 112 -4.61 4.95 8.61
CA LEU A 112 -4.86 5.92 7.53
C LEU A 112 -6.32 6.42 7.49
N THR A 113 -7.25 5.63 8.03
CA THR A 113 -8.68 5.98 8.13
C THR A 113 -9.00 6.90 9.30
N SER A 114 -8.08 7.11 10.24
CA SER A 114 -8.28 8.03 11.37
C SER A 114 -8.42 9.48 10.90
N PRO A 115 -9.39 10.27 11.40
CA PRO A 115 -9.56 11.69 11.04
C PRO A 115 -8.32 12.55 11.30
N GLU A 116 -7.48 12.12 12.23
CA GLU A 116 -6.22 12.81 12.52
C GLU A 116 -5.07 12.39 11.59
N SER A 117 -5.28 11.40 10.73
CA SER A 117 -4.25 10.94 9.80
C SER A 117 -4.16 11.86 8.60
N LYS A 118 -2.96 12.36 8.33
CA LYS A 118 -2.64 13.18 7.17
C LYS A 118 -1.33 12.67 6.57
N VAL A 119 -1.36 12.18 5.35
CA VAL A 119 -0.23 11.56 4.68
C VAL A 119 -0.04 12.15 3.29
N ALA A 120 1.19 12.56 2.98
CA ALA A 120 1.54 12.98 1.64
C ALA A 120 1.61 11.75 0.72
N VAL A 121 0.91 11.83 -0.40
CA VAL A 121 0.78 10.73 -1.35
C VAL A 121 1.15 11.18 -2.76
N TRP A 122 1.42 10.19 -3.61
CA TRP A 122 1.80 10.35 -5.00
C TRP A 122 0.84 9.58 -5.89
N LEU A 123 0.39 10.20 -6.96
CA LEU A 123 -0.40 9.55 -8.00
C LEU A 123 0.54 9.14 -9.13
N ASP A 124 0.77 7.85 -9.26
CA ASP A 124 1.81 7.32 -10.14
C ASP A 124 1.56 7.65 -11.62
N ARG A 125 0.30 7.61 -12.08
CA ARG A 125 -0.04 7.85 -13.49
C ARG A 125 0.22 9.28 -13.96
N ILE A 126 -0.09 10.26 -13.13
CA ILE A 126 -0.01 11.68 -13.52
C ILE A 126 1.16 12.42 -12.88
N GLY A 127 1.91 11.77 -11.98
CA GLY A 127 3.10 12.35 -11.37
C GLY A 127 2.82 13.55 -10.44
N ILE A 128 1.71 13.52 -9.69
CA ILE A 128 1.28 14.65 -8.85
C ILE A 128 1.23 14.24 -7.38
N ASN A 129 1.63 15.15 -6.50
CA ASN A 129 1.47 15.01 -5.07
C ASN A 129 0.04 15.35 -4.64
N GLY A 130 -0.45 14.63 -3.64
CA GLY A 130 -1.71 14.87 -2.97
C GLY A 130 -1.59 14.70 -1.46
N LEU A 131 -2.64 15.06 -0.75
CA LEU A 131 -2.78 14.86 0.68
C LEU A 131 -3.91 13.87 0.95
N LEU A 132 -3.59 12.74 1.55
CA LEU A 132 -4.56 11.75 2.01
C LEU A 132 -4.95 12.09 3.45
N ILE A 133 -6.24 12.25 3.70
CA ILE A 133 -6.80 12.56 5.02
C ILE A 133 -7.79 11.45 5.38
N GLY A 134 -7.65 10.89 6.57
CA GLY A 134 -8.64 9.96 7.11
C GLY A 134 -9.97 10.65 7.35
N SER A 135 -11.06 9.98 7.00
CA SER A 135 -12.43 10.51 7.12
C SER A 135 -13.22 9.90 8.28
N GLY A 136 -12.60 8.99 9.05
CA GLY A 136 -13.31 8.25 10.09
C GLY A 136 -14.16 7.09 9.55
N ASP A 137 -14.22 6.91 8.25
CA ASP A 137 -14.81 5.78 7.53
C ASP A 137 -13.72 4.91 6.85
N ASP A 138 -14.10 3.92 6.06
CA ASP A 138 -13.16 3.01 5.40
C ASP A 138 -12.52 3.59 4.13
N TYR A 139 -12.94 4.76 3.70
CA TYR A 139 -12.50 5.41 2.46
C TYR A 139 -11.90 6.79 2.74
N PRO A 140 -10.62 6.88 3.09
CA PRO A 140 -9.98 8.18 3.30
C PRO A 140 -10.06 9.05 2.05
N THR A 141 -10.05 10.36 2.26
CA THR A 141 -10.20 11.36 1.23
C THR A 141 -8.83 11.83 0.75
N LEU A 142 -8.60 11.73 -0.54
CA LEU A 142 -7.48 12.34 -1.23
C LEU A 142 -7.85 13.77 -1.62
N ILE A 143 -6.96 14.71 -1.35
CA ILE A 143 -7.08 16.11 -1.77
C ILE A 143 -5.90 16.43 -2.70
N ILE A 144 -6.22 16.97 -3.87
CA ILE A 144 -5.24 17.45 -4.84
C ILE A 144 -5.49 18.95 -5.06
N TYR A 145 -4.44 19.75 -4.89
CA TYR A 145 -4.48 21.20 -5.02
C TYR A 145 -4.15 21.64 -6.47
N SER A 146 -4.79 21.00 -7.43
CA SER A 146 -4.68 21.34 -8.86
C SER A 146 -6.04 21.13 -9.52
N LYS A 147 -6.53 22.15 -10.22
CA LYS A 147 -7.80 22.06 -10.97
C LYS A 147 -7.67 21.16 -12.21
N ASP A 148 -6.50 21.19 -12.83
CA ASP A 148 -6.26 20.56 -14.13
C ASP A 148 -5.76 19.11 -14.01
N ALA A 149 -5.62 18.60 -12.76
CA ALA A 149 -5.19 17.23 -12.53
C ALA A 149 -6.22 16.25 -13.12
N ASP A 150 -5.83 15.47 -14.12
CA ASP A 150 -6.66 14.42 -14.75
C ASP A 150 -6.65 13.16 -13.86
N ILE A 151 -7.38 13.18 -12.74
CA ILE A 151 -7.54 12.02 -11.86
C ILE A 151 -8.68 11.13 -12.30
N LYS A 152 -8.46 9.81 -12.27
CA LYS A 152 -9.44 8.81 -12.73
C LYS A 152 -9.65 7.71 -11.69
N VAL A 153 -10.85 7.15 -11.69
CA VAL A 153 -11.14 5.93 -10.93
C VAL A 153 -10.19 4.82 -11.41
N GLY A 154 -9.58 4.11 -10.45
CA GLY A 154 -8.58 3.09 -10.73
C GLY A 154 -7.13 3.59 -10.68
N ASP A 155 -6.87 4.90 -10.58
CA ASP A 155 -5.51 5.42 -10.41
C ASP A 155 -4.88 4.90 -9.13
N PHE A 156 -3.63 4.47 -9.23
CA PHE A 156 -2.86 3.94 -8.13
C PHE A 156 -2.25 5.08 -7.29
N VAL A 157 -2.29 4.89 -5.97
CA VAL A 157 -1.81 5.87 -4.99
C VAL A 157 -0.75 5.23 -4.11
N SER A 158 0.41 5.85 -4.03
CA SER A 158 1.54 5.45 -3.19
C SER A 158 1.99 6.57 -2.26
N SER A 159 2.90 6.27 -1.32
CA SER A 159 3.51 7.31 -0.48
C SER A 159 4.39 8.23 -1.33
N SER A 160 4.30 9.53 -1.07
CA SER A 160 5.04 10.55 -1.83
C SER A 160 6.56 10.43 -1.62
N PRO A 161 7.36 10.54 -2.69
CA PRO A 161 8.82 10.70 -2.58
C PRO A 161 9.24 11.97 -1.82
N ALA A 162 8.38 12.98 -1.79
CA ALA A 162 8.61 14.23 -1.05
C ALA A 162 8.22 14.14 0.43
N SER A 163 7.72 12.98 0.90
CA SER A 163 7.37 12.79 2.30
C SER A 163 8.63 12.62 3.15
N THR A 164 8.73 13.37 4.24
CA THR A 164 9.77 13.21 5.27
C THR A 164 9.37 12.18 6.33
N LEU A 165 8.08 11.82 6.40
CA LEU A 165 7.52 10.93 7.43
C LEU A 165 7.48 9.47 7.00
N LEU A 166 7.41 9.21 5.70
CA LEU A 166 7.24 7.86 5.15
C LEU A 166 8.31 7.56 4.12
N PRO A 167 8.78 6.33 4.04
CA PRO A 167 9.55 5.88 2.88
C PRO A 167 8.73 6.06 1.59
N PRO A 168 9.37 6.41 0.48
CA PRO A 168 8.70 6.61 -0.80
C PRO A 168 8.18 5.30 -1.40
N ASN A 169 7.19 5.41 -2.29
CA ASN A 169 6.69 4.31 -3.12
C ASN A 169 6.07 3.14 -2.31
N ILE A 170 5.54 3.40 -1.12
CA ILE A 170 4.76 2.40 -0.39
C ILE A 170 3.34 2.39 -0.97
N PRO A 171 2.82 1.24 -1.41
CA PRO A 171 1.44 1.12 -1.86
C PRO A 171 0.44 1.58 -0.80
N ILE A 172 -0.57 2.34 -1.19
CA ILE A 172 -1.62 2.80 -0.27
C ILE A 172 -2.98 2.30 -0.74
N GLY A 173 -3.36 2.61 -1.97
CA GLY A 173 -4.69 2.29 -2.46
C GLY A 173 -4.91 2.65 -3.92
N ILE A 174 -6.16 2.58 -4.31
CA ILE A 174 -6.64 3.00 -5.63
C ILE A 174 -7.79 3.99 -5.48
N ILE A 175 -7.96 4.89 -6.44
CA ILE A 175 -9.09 5.81 -6.47
C ILE A 175 -10.37 5.03 -6.73
N LYS A 176 -11.30 5.10 -5.76
CA LYS A 176 -12.64 4.46 -5.83
C LYS A 176 -13.65 5.36 -6.53
N SER A 177 -13.66 6.63 -6.19
CA SER A 177 -14.55 7.64 -6.79
C SER A 177 -13.85 8.99 -6.78
N VAL A 178 -14.21 9.82 -7.75
CA VAL A 178 -13.76 11.21 -7.84
C VAL A 178 -14.98 12.09 -7.60
N ASP A 179 -14.86 13.03 -6.68
CA ASP A 179 -15.90 13.99 -6.41
C ASP A 179 -15.78 15.18 -7.37
N GLU A 180 -16.90 15.88 -7.61
CA GLU A 180 -16.88 17.11 -8.40
C GLU A 180 -15.94 18.17 -7.80
N PRO A 181 -15.20 18.89 -8.63
CA PRO A 181 -14.21 19.84 -8.13
C PRO A 181 -14.89 21.00 -7.41
N ILE A 182 -14.51 21.21 -6.15
CA ILE A 182 -14.96 22.37 -5.36
C ILE A 182 -13.85 23.41 -5.32
N LYS A 183 -14.07 24.59 -5.92
CA LYS A 183 -13.08 25.69 -6.03
C LYS A 183 -11.80 25.21 -6.77
N ALA A 184 -10.63 25.31 -6.11
CA ALA A 184 -9.33 24.97 -6.68
C ALA A 184 -8.84 23.56 -6.27
N LYS A 185 -9.71 22.70 -5.74
CA LYS A 185 -9.36 21.39 -5.19
C LYS A 185 -10.15 20.31 -5.91
N LYS A 186 -9.49 19.21 -6.22
CA LYS A 186 -10.15 17.94 -6.55
C LYS A 186 -10.07 17.00 -5.37
N THR A 187 -11.16 16.31 -5.07
CA THR A 187 -11.22 15.30 -4.01
C THR A 187 -11.60 13.95 -4.59
N ALA A 188 -11.10 12.89 -3.96
CA ALA A 188 -11.39 11.53 -4.35
C ALA A 188 -11.43 10.63 -3.12
N LYS A 189 -12.23 9.58 -3.15
CA LYS A 189 -12.24 8.53 -2.13
C LYS A 189 -11.30 7.41 -2.53
N ILE A 190 -10.48 6.95 -1.57
CA ILE A 190 -9.48 5.92 -1.79
C ILE A 190 -9.93 4.60 -1.20
N LEU A 191 -9.87 3.54 -1.99
CA LEU A 191 -9.98 2.16 -1.53
C LEU A 191 -8.57 1.70 -1.10
N LEU A 192 -8.38 1.52 0.21
CA LEU A 192 -7.11 1.06 0.77
C LEU A 192 -6.85 -0.40 0.41
N LEU A 193 -5.59 -0.73 0.07
CA LEU A 193 -5.14 -2.10 -0.19
C LEU A 193 -4.96 -2.88 1.12
N ALA A 194 -4.42 -2.24 2.16
CA ALA A 194 -4.31 -2.82 3.48
C ALA A 194 -5.60 -2.59 4.28
N LYS A 195 -6.30 -3.68 4.65
CA LYS A 195 -7.59 -3.63 5.38
C LYS A 195 -7.36 -3.91 6.86
N PRO A 196 -7.46 -2.90 7.75
CA PRO A 196 -7.16 -3.07 9.18
C PRO A 196 -8.01 -4.13 9.90
N GLN A 197 -9.21 -4.42 9.37
CA GLN A 197 -10.18 -5.31 10.00
C GLN A 197 -9.74 -6.79 10.01
N VAL A 198 -8.92 -7.19 9.03
CA VAL A 198 -8.55 -8.61 8.79
C VAL A 198 -7.04 -8.89 8.99
N ILE A 199 -6.28 -7.92 9.48
CA ILE A 199 -4.81 -8.04 9.60
C ILE A 199 -4.44 -8.43 11.02
N ASP A 200 -3.85 -9.61 11.22
CA ASP A 200 -3.36 -10.09 12.51
C ASP A 200 -1.87 -9.83 12.73
N TRP A 201 -1.09 -9.75 11.63
CA TRP A 201 0.34 -9.49 11.64
C TRP A 201 0.69 -8.33 10.73
N VAL A 202 1.62 -7.50 11.20
CA VAL A 202 2.11 -6.32 10.49
C VAL A 202 3.64 -6.29 10.50
N GLN A 203 4.20 -5.51 9.57
CA GLN A 203 5.62 -5.17 9.57
C GLN A 203 5.79 -3.70 9.95
N ILE A 204 6.71 -3.42 10.85
CA ILE A 204 7.07 -2.07 11.27
C ILE A 204 8.41 -1.73 10.64
N LEU A 205 8.45 -0.67 9.86
CA LEU A 205 9.68 -0.07 9.36
C LEU A 205 10.18 0.94 10.39
N LYS A 206 11.40 0.75 10.88
CA LYS A 206 12.02 1.70 11.81
C LYS A 206 12.19 3.07 11.16
N VAL A 207 12.00 4.12 11.93
CA VAL A 207 12.38 5.47 11.51
C VAL A 207 13.90 5.50 11.47
N LYS A 208 14.48 5.87 10.32
CA LYS A 208 15.90 6.26 10.29
C LYS A 208 15.99 7.68 10.87
N ILE A 209 16.49 7.77 12.10
CA ILE A 209 16.87 9.02 12.73
C ILE A 209 18.18 9.50 12.07
#